data_4e2f8daef84527b41e6c6a3cec0bff57
#
_entry.id   4e2f8daef84527b41e6c6a3cec0bff57
#
_cell.length_a   1.000
_cell.length_b   1.000
_cell.length_c   1.000
_cell.angle_alpha   90.00
_cell.angle_beta   90.00
_cell.angle_gamma   90.00
#
_symmetry.space_group_name_H-M   'P 1'
#
loop_
_entity.id
_entity.type
_entity.pdbx_description
1 polymer ?
#
loop_
_entity_poly.entity_id
_entity_poly.type
_entity_poly.pdbx_seq_one_letter_code
_entity_poly.pdbx_strand_id
1 'polypeptide(L)'
;RMDTVDMLRLLTPILSAGVSIITLDDGNVYNRASVNGSHIYMLMAKIQAANQYSETLSRRVTASYRIREEKARAGEQVKRMTPTWLTTEGVVIERIAKHVKTVFELYTAGVGKATIAVRMRATGEPELAKCSGPTIESWLRNPTVLGYWNDIPNAYPAIIEPDLFLRAQQRGKEAKTARPVKTAKHLLVGLVKCGHCGGNYIMQSKDGRPHSMRCLNRQRLKEAGCVNARTMPKPVLDHIRVATSLRAIEAAFQRQQLTVNQKRILVIQSELEAVAQKIIDLATAIQTVGLIPEVMSQLEARKVEREALQAEMLVMERTESPVDTLGAVSIENSMLEDDPVKLNALLRGVGYSITVYADGLMTVNAPDEMYPWLYRSVDRTTKQYQVEHLGEIRRITTQTLAEKDRVKPTVAFESLPPLLQLIRRQNTQQP
;
A
#
# COMPACT_ATOMS: atom_id res chain seq x y z
N ARG A 1 2.94 27.95 -23.43
CA ARG A 1 4.06 28.90 -23.59
C ARG A 1 3.53 30.10 -24.36
N MET A 2 3.73 31.29 -23.86
CA MET A 2 3.22 32.51 -24.49
C MET A 2 4.17 32.93 -25.58
N ASP A 3 3.65 33.26 -26.74
CA ASP A 3 4.42 33.84 -27.83
C ASP A 3 4.62 35.35 -27.62
N THR A 4 5.38 35.97 -28.51
CA THR A 4 5.69 37.41 -28.42
C THR A 4 4.42 38.26 -28.51
N VAL A 5 3.42 37.85 -29.31
CA VAL A 5 2.16 38.56 -29.48
C VAL A 5 1.30 38.50 -28.23
N ASP A 6 1.22 37.31 -27.60
CA ASP A 6 0.48 37.10 -26.36
C ASP A 6 1.11 37.87 -25.19
N MET A 7 2.44 37.95 -25.13
CA MET A 7 3.15 38.79 -24.14
C MET A 7 2.81 40.26 -24.30
N LEU A 8 2.82 40.77 -25.52
CA LEU A 8 2.44 42.14 -25.79
C LEU A 8 0.98 42.44 -25.42
N ARG A 9 0.08 41.50 -25.70
CA ARG A 9 -1.34 41.61 -25.30
C ARG A 9 -1.50 41.71 -23.79
N LEU A 10 -0.67 41.01 -22.99
CA LEU A 10 -0.70 41.14 -21.54
C LEU A 10 -0.06 42.42 -21.03
N LEU A 11 0.99 42.93 -21.66
CA LEU A 11 1.67 44.16 -21.24
C LEU A 11 0.86 45.41 -21.56
N THR A 12 0.12 45.40 -22.67
CA THR A 12 -0.68 46.54 -23.12
C THR A 12 -1.68 47.06 -22.06
N PRO A 13 -2.50 46.22 -21.42
CA PRO A 13 -3.41 46.66 -20.34
C PRO A 13 -2.67 47.26 -19.15
N ILE A 14 -1.52 46.67 -18.76
CA ILE A 14 -0.71 47.14 -17.62
C ILE A 14 -0.19 48.58 -17.89
N LEU A 15 0.39 48.76 -19.06
CA LEU A 15 0.88 50.08 -19.48
C LEU A 15 -0.25 51.11 -19.68
N SER A 16 -1.42 50.65 -20.14
CA SER A 16 -2.61 51.50 -20.31
C SER A 16 -3.21 51.92 -18.96
N ALA A 17 -3.04 51.11 -17.92
CA ALA A 17 -3.44 51.43 -16.55
C ALA A 17 -2.48 52.44 -15.86
N GLY A 18 -1.43 52.95 -16.58
CA GLY A 18 -0.47 53.89 -16.03
C GLY A 18 0.69 53.28 -15.26
N VAL A 19 0.78 51.95 -15.23
CA VAL A 19 1.90 51.25 -14.57
C VAL A 19 3.11 51.27 -15.47
N SER A 20 4.29 51.61 -14.92
CA SER A 20 5.56 51.56 -15.63
C SER A 20 6.29 50.24 -15.37
N ILE A 21 6.89 49.67 -16.40
CA ILE A 21 7.71 48.47 -16.34
C ILE A 21 9.17 48.88 -16.39
N ILE A 22 9.98 48.45 -15.42
CA ILE A 22 11.40 48.73 -15.35
C ILE A 22 12.16 47.44 -15.60
N THR A 23 13.03 47.39 -16.58
CA THR A 23 13.91 46.25 -16.82
C THR A 23 15.16 46.38 -15.96
N LEU A 24 15.44 45.33 -15.15
CA LEU A 24 16.53 45.36 -14.15
C LEU A 24 17.93 45.23 -14.75
N ASP A 25 18.04 44.80 -16.01
CA ASP A 25 19.31 44.57 -16.69
C ASP A 25 19.93 45.89 -17.24
N ASP A 26 19.10 46.84 -17.69
CA ASP A 26 19.55 48.09 -18.30
C ASP A 26 18.87 49.34 -17.69
N GLY A 27 17.99 49.17 -16.72
CA GLY A 27 17.30 50.25 -16.02
C GLY A 27 16.27 51.00 -16.89
N ASN A 28 15.95 50.53 -18.10
CA ASN A 28 15.00 51.17 -18.98
C ASN A 28 13.59 51.14 -18.40
N VAL A 29 12.90 52.30 -18.50
CA VAL A 29 11.52 52.48 -18.04
C VAL A 29 10.57 52.48 -19.23
N TYR A 30 9.66 51.51 -19.25
CA TYR A 30 8.60 51.43 -20.26
C TYR A 30 7.29 51.90 -19.65
N ASN A 31 6.75 52.99 -20.15
CA ASN A 31 5.44 53.51 -19.81
C ASN A 31 4.61 53.71 -21.07
N ARG A 32 3.34 54.13 -20.96
CA ARG A 32 2.44 54.28 -22.10
C ARG A 32 3.00 55.25 -23.14
N ALA A 33 3.69 56.32 -22.73
CA ALA A 33 4.28 57.31 -23.66
C ALA A 33 5.52 56.77 -24.38
N SER A 34 6.43 56.12 -23.65
CA SER A 34 7.67 55.55 -24.21
C SER A 34 7.42 54.38 -25.16
N VAL A 35 6.38 53.57 -24.90
CA VAL A 35 6.02 52.43 -25.74
C VAL A 35 5.30 52.81 -27.01
N ASN A 36 4.65 53.99 -27.08
CA ASN A 36 4.12 54.54 -28.31
C ASN A 36 5.20 55.10 -29.26
N GLY A 37 6.45 55.17 -28.82
CA GLY A 37 7.62 55.59 -29.59
C GLY A 37 8.59 54.45 -29.87
N SER A 38 9.89 54.76 -29.97
CA SER A 38 10.95 53.81 -30.33
C SER A 38 11.19 52.70 -29.26
N HIS A 39 10.81 52.94 -28.03
CA HIS A 39 11.00 51.99 -26.92
C HIS A 39 10.20 50.68 -27.10
N ILE A 40 9.11 50.68 -27.91
CA ILE A 40 8.37 49.44 -28.23
C ILE A 40 9.26 48.42 -28.92
N TYR A 41 10.14 48.85 -29.82
CA TYR A 41 11.06 47.93 -30.52
C TYR A 41 12.07 47.29 -29.56
N MET A 42 12.57 48.04 -28.58
CA MET A 42 13.48 47.52 -27.56
C MET A 42 12.77 46.53 -26.67
N LEU A 43 11.54 46.82 -26.24
CA LEU A 43 10.73 45.90 -25.44
C LEU A 43 10.43 44.60 -26.21
N MET A 44 10.04 44.72 -27.49
CA MET A 44 9.82 43.56 -28.37
C MET A 44 11.08 42.73 -28.54
N ALA A 45 12.23 43.35 -28.76
CA ALA A 45 13.51 42.67 -28.89
C ALA A 45 13.88 41.88 -27.60
N LYS A 46 13.66 42.46 -26.42
CA LYS A 46 13.87 41.78 -25.12
C LYS A 46 12.92 40.62 -24.95
N ILE A 47 11.64 40.77 -25.25
CA ILE A 47 10.65 39.68 -25.19
C ILE A 47 11.05 38.54 -26.12
N GLN A 48 11.45 38.86 -27.35
CA GLN A 48 11.88 37.87 -28.34
C GLN A 48 13.18 37.17 -27.91
N ALA A 49 14.16 37.89 -27.37
CA ALA A 49 15.39 37.31 -26.85
C ALA A 49 15.10 36.34 -25.65
N ALA A 50 14.23 36.73 -24.74
CA ALA A 50 13.80 35.88 -23.62
C ALA A 50 13.08 34.59 -24.10
N ASN A 51 12.21 34.71 -25.12
CA ASN A 51 11.54 33.57 -25.72
C ASN A 51 12.54 32.64 -26.43
N GLN A 52 13.45 33.18 -27.23
CA GLN A 52 14.50 32.41 -27.93
C GLN A 52 15.42 31.69 -26.93
N TYR A 53 15.85 32.37 -25.86
CA TYR A 53 16.64 31.76 -24.80
C TYR A 53 15.89 30.57 -24.16
N SER A 54 14.66 30.80 -23.78
CA SER A 54 13.80 29.77 -23.16
C SER A 54 13.56 28.59 -24.13
N GLU A 55 13.37 28.86 -25.43
CA GLU A 55 13.21 27.82 -26.45
C GLU A 55 14.50 27.01 -26.66
N THR A 56 15.62 27.70 -26.78
CA THR A 56 16.94 27.08 -26.93
C THR A 56 17.27 26.19 -25.72
N LEU A 57 17.00 26.68 -24.50
CA LEU A 57 17.17 25.91 -23.27
C LEU A 57 16.29 24.66 -23.29
N SER A 58 15.02 24.81 -23.66
CA SER A 58 14.08 23.67 -23.76
C SER A 58 14.55 22.61 -24.76
N ARG A 59 15.01 23.04 -25.95
CA ARG A 59 15.57 22.15 -26.99
C ARG A 59 16.82 21.41 -26.46
N ARG A 60 17.74 22.12 -25.80
CA ARG A 60 18.94 21.49 -25.19
C ARG A 60 18.60 20.49 -24.14
N VAL A 61 17.66 20.81 -23.23
CA VAL A 61 17.21 19.89 -22.18
C VAL A 61 16.56 18.66 -22.79
N THR A 62 15.64 18.84 -23.76
CA THR A 62 14.97 17.73 -24.47
C THR A 62 15.97 16.82 -25.19
N ALA A 63 16.94 17.42 -25.91
CA ALA A 63 18.00 16.67 -26.59
C ALA A 63 18.86 15.85 -25.60
N SER A 64 19.22 16.47 -24.46
CA SER A 64 19.94 15.79 -23.40
C SER A 64 19.15 14.59 -22.83
N TYR A 65 17.83 14.72 -22.65
CA TYR A 65 16.99 13.59 -22.22
C TYR A 65 16.93 12.48 -23.27
N ARG A 66 16.76 12.81 -24.55
CA ARG A 66 16.77 11.82 -25.64
C ARG A 66 18.07 11.01 -25.69
N ILE A 67 19.22 11.68 -25.62
CA ILE A 67 20.52 11.01 -25.58
C ILE A 67 20.63 10.06 -24.40
N ARG A 68 20.11 10.46 -23.21
CA ARG A 68 20.11 9.60 -22.03
C ARG A 68 19.18 8.40 -22.21
N GLU A 69 18.02 8.59 -22.83
CA GLU A 69 17.08 7.51 -23.13
C GLU A 69 17.67 6.51 -24.12
N GLU A 70 18.32 6.99 -25.18
CA GLU A 70 19.02 6.15 -26.16
C GLU A 70 20.12 5.31 -25.50
N LYS A 71 20.95 5.94 -24.66
CA LYS A 71 21.97 5.25 -23.87
C LYS A 71 21.38 4.21 -22.92
N ALA A 72 20.30 4.55 -22.20
CA ALA A 72 19.62 3.62 -21.31
C ALA A 72 19.01 2.42 -22.08
N ARG A 73 18.45 2.64 -23.28
CA ARG A 73 17.96 1.55 -24.16
C ARG A 73 19.09 0.68 -24.68
N ALA A 74 20.28 1.24 -24.88
CA ALA A 74 21.51 0.50 -25.24
C ALA A 74 22.14 -0.26 -24.05
N GLY A 75 21.56 -0.14 -22.82
CA GLY A 75 22.09 -0.78 -21.62
C GLY A 75 23.27 -0.03 -20.98
N GLU A 76 23.59 1.19 -21.45
CA GLU A 76 24.65 2.00 -20.85
C GLU A 76 24.20 2.63 -19.54
N GLN A 77 25.10 2.71 -18.56
CA GLN A 77 24.85 3.41 -17.31
C GLN A 77 24.75 4.92 -17.54
N VAL A 78 23.65 5.51 -17.07
CA VAL A 78 23.42 6.95 -17.21
C VAL A 78 23.30 7.58 -15.83
N LYS A 79 24.21 8.52 -15.50
CA LYS A 79 24.14 9.31 -14.26
C LYS A 79 22.89 10.20 -14.25
N ARG A 80 22.11 10.11 -13.18
CA ARG A 80 20.85 10.84 -13.01
C ARG A 80 20.38 10.87 -11.56
N MET A 81 19.34 11.66 -11.28
CA MET A 81 18.63 11.57 -10.01
C MET A 81 17.91 10.23 -9.94
N THR A 82 18.25 9.44 -8.94
CA THR A 82 17.70 8.11 -8.65
C THR A 82 16.87 8.13 -7.38
N PRO A 83 15.93 7.18 -7.21
CA PRO A 83 15.27 6.96 -5.93
C PRO A 83 16.26 6.57 -4.82
N THR A 84 15.84 6.69 -3.57
CA THR A 84 16.66 6.50 -2.37
C THR A 84 17.34 5.11 -2.27
N TRP A 85 16.82 4.10 -2.94
CA TRP A 85 17.38 2.74 -2.96
C TRP A 85 18.40 2.48 -4.07
N LEU A 86 18.71 3.50 -4.87
CA LEU A 86 19.71 3.43 -5.92
C LEU A 86 20.78 4.50 -5.73
N THR A 87 22.03 4.18 -6.11
CA THR A 87 23.08 5.19 -6.23
C THR A 87 22.86 6.04 -7.48
N THR A 88 23.60 7.15 -7.62
CA THR A 88 23.57 8.01 -8.82
C THR A 88 23.96 7.27 -10.10
N GLU A 89 24.70 6.18 -9.98
CA GLU A 89 25.09 5.29 -11.06
C GLU A 89 24.05 4.20 -11.36
N GLY A 90 22.98 4.12 -10.56
CA GLY A 90 21.91 3.13 -10.74
C GLY A 90 22.17 1.77 -10.08
N VAL A 91 23.16 1.69 -9.18
CA VAL A 91 23.44 0.47 -8.40
C VAL A 91 22.49 0.39 -7.21
N VAL A 92 21.97 -0.80 -6.91
CA VAL A 92 21.07 -1.03 -5.77
C VAL A 92 21.80 -0.89 -4.44
N ILE A 93 21.21 -0.12 -3.53
CA ILE A 93 21.64 -0.02 -2.14
C ILE A 93 20.86 -1.08 -1.34
N GLU A 94 21.41 -2.28 -1.21
CA GLU A 94 20.74 -3.46 -0.67
C GLU A 94 20.06 -3.23 0.70
N ARG A 95 20.74 -2.49 1.60
CA ARG A 95 20.15 -2.19 2.92
C ARG A 95 18.83 -1.40 2.82
N ILE A 96 18.73 -0.46 1.87
CA ILE A 96 17.51 0.34 1.65
C ILE A 96 16.49 -0.46 0.82
N ALA A 97 16.94 -1.20 -0.19
CA ALA A 97 16.08 -2.04 -1.04
C ALA A 97 15.27 -3.06 -0.22
N LYS A 98 15.87 -3.69 0.80
CA LYS A 98 15.17 -4.57 1.75
C LYS A 98 14.02 -3.85 2.45
N HIS A 99 14.22 -2.63 2.92
CA HIS A 99 13.17 -1.84 3.56
C HIS A 99 12.07 -1.44 2.57
N VAL A 100 12.43 -1.09 1.33
CA VAL A 100 11.44 -0.81 0.28
C VAL A 100 10.60 -2.05 -0.01
N LYS A 101 11.20 -3.24 -0.13
CA LYS A 101 10.46 -4.50 -0.28
C LYS A 101 9.48 -4.72 0.89
N THR A 102 9.93 -4.55 2.12
CA THR A 102 9.08 -4.63 3.34
C THR A 102 7.92 -3.63 3.29
N VAL A 103 8.09 -2.43 2.72
CA VAL A 103 6.99 -1.46 2.52
C VAL A 103 5.89 -2.06 1.65
N PHE A 104 6.23 -2.70 0.53
CA PHE A 104 5.26 -3.34 -0.36
C PHE A 104 4.56 -4.53 0.32
N GLU A 105 5.29 -5.37 1.03
CA GLU A 105 4.74 -6.50 1.79
C GLU A 105 3.77 -6.05 2.88
N LEU A 106 4.15 -5.07 3.70
CA LEU A 106 3.27 -4.51 4.73
C LEU A 106 2.05 -3.82 4.13
N TYR A 107 2.24 -3.11 3.03
CA TYR A 107 1.12 -2.45 2.37
C TYR A 107 0.14 -3.47 1.81
N THR A 108 0.57 -4.49 1.10
CA THR A 108 -0.30 -5.56 0.59
C THR A 108 -0.96 -6.38 1.69
N ALA A 109 -0.29 -6.57 2.83
CA ALA A 109 -0.85 -7.20 4.03
C ALA A 109 -1.94 -6.37 4.73
N GLY A 110 -2.19 -5.11 4.34
CA GLY A 110 -3.25 -4.31 4.93
C GLY A 110 -2.79 -3.15 5.81
N VAL A 111 -1.50 -2.98 6.07
CA VAL A 111 -0.97 -1.89 6.91
C VAL A 111 -1.11 -0.54 6.22
N GLY A 112 -1.51 0.50 6.95
CA GLY A 112 -1.67 1.85 6.42
C GLY A 112 -0.35 2.57 6.19
N LYS A 113 -0.28 3.42 5.15
CA LYS A 113 0.93 4.17 4.75
C LYS A 113 1.58 4.96 5.89
N ALA A 114 0.79 5.60 6.75
CA ALA A 114 1.31 6.36 7.89
C ALA A 114 2.03 5.47 8.93
N THR A 115 1.49 4.28 9.20
CA THR A 115 2.09 3.30 10.12
C THR A 115 3.38 2.71 9.53
N ILE A 116 3.39 2.42 8.22
CA ILE A 116 4.58 1.97 7.51
C ILE A 116 5.67 3.04 7.61
N ALA A 117 5.34 4.32 7.38
CA ALA A 117 6.30 5.42 7.48
C ALA A 117 6.91 5.54 8.90
N VAL A 118 6.12 5.32 9.96
CA VAL A 118 6.64 5.28 11.34
C VAL A 118 7.64 4.15 11.51
N ARG A 119 7.36 2.95 10.97
CA ARG A 119 8.27 1.80 11.02
C ARG A 119 9.56 2.07 10.26
N MET A 120 9.47 2.69 9.08
CA MET A 120 10.67 3.03 8.29
C MET A 120 11.57 4.01 9.03
N ARG A 121 11.01 5.02 9.71
CA ARG A 121 11.81 5.93 10.55
C ARG A 121 12.47 5.22 11.75
N ALA A 122 11.82 4.21 12.29
CA ALA A 122 12.33 3.45 13.43
C ALA A 122 13.48 2.48 13.07
N THR A 123 13.79 2.27 11.79
CA THR A 123 14.92 1.42 11.36
C THR A 123 16.28 2.02 11.66
N GLY A 124 16.37 3.34 11.88
CA GLY A 124 17.61 4.07 12.14
C GLY A 124 18.41 4.42 10.88
N GLU A 125 17.93 4.08 9.68
CA GLU A 125 18.57 4.43 8.42
C GLU A 125 18.45 5.94 8.14
N PRO A 126 19.56 6.67 7.90
CA PRO A 126 19.54 8.12 7.69
C PRO A 126 18.63 8.56 6.55
N GLU A 127 18.62 7.79 5.45
CA GLU A 127 17.80 8.05 4.26
C GLU A 127 16.30 7.91 4.55
N LEU A 128 15.94 7.11 5.56
CA LEU A 128 14.56 6.84 5.95
C LEU A 128 14.07 7.75 7.09
N ALA A 129 14.92 8.54 7.69
CA ALA A 129 14.61 9.39 8.84
C ALA A 129 13.46 10.38 8.59
N LYS A 130 13.29 10.85 7.34
CA LYS A 130 12.23 11.77 6.91
C LYS A 130 11.07 11.07 6.19
N CYS A 131 11.01 9.73 6.25
CA CYS A 131 9.96 8.98 5.57
C CYS A 131 8.57 9.36 6.09
N SER A 132 7.63 9.61 5.19
CA SER A 132 6.27 10.06 5.47
C SER A 132 5.24 9.23 4.70
N GLY A 133 3.95 9.37 5.02
CA GLY A 133 2.89 8.69 4.26
C GLY A 133 2.91 8.99 2.76
N PRO A 134 3.04 10.26 2.34
CA PRO A 134 3.25 10.61 0.93
C PRO A 134 4.51 9.99 0.31
N THR A 135 5.62 9.88 1.06
CA THR A 135 6.84 9.21 0.58
C THR A 135 6.56 7.73 0.27
N ILE A 136 5.88 7.02 1.18
CA ILE A 136 5.46 5.64 0.95
C ILE A 136 4.55 5.54 -0.28
N GLU A 137 3.60 6.45 -0.44
CA GLU A 137 2.72 6.47 -1.61
C GLU A 137 3.49 6.66 -2.92
N SER A 138 4.48 7.54 -2.93
CA SER A 138 5.37 7.74 -4.07
C SER A 138 6.14 6.46 -4.42
N TRP A 139 6.69 5.75 -3.42
CA TRP A 139 7.40 4.50 -3.65
C TRP A 139 6.50 3.40 -4.21
N LEU A 140 5.30 3.26 -3.63
CA LEU A 140 4.32 2.27 -4.09
C LEU A 140 3.91 2.45 -5.55
N ARG A 141 4.03 3.66 -6.11
CA ARG A 141 3.67 3.98 -7.51
C ARG A 141 4.87 4.01 -8.45
N ASN A 142 6.08 3.96 -7.93
CA ASN A 142 7.28 4.17 -8.73
C ASN A 142 7.68 2.88 -9.46
N PRO A 143 7.62 2.82 -10.81
CA PRO A 143 7.98 1.63 -11.57
C PRO A 143 9.50 1.30 -11.53
N THR A 144 10.32 2.23 -11.02
CA THR A 144 11.76 1.98 -10.84
C THR A 144 12.05 0.80 -9.90
N VAL A 145 11.11 0.44 -9.01
CA VAL A 145 11.23 -0.77 -8.18
C VAL A 145 11.23 -2.07 -9.00
N LEU A 146 10.66 -2.03 -10.20
CA LEU A 146 10.67 -3.12 -11.19
C LEU A 146 11.84 -3.01 -12.19
N GLY A 147 12.72 -2.04 -12.00
CA GLY A 147 13.86 -1.79 -12.90
C GLY A 147 13.56 -0.85 -14.07
N TYR A 148 12.42 -0.19 -14.11
CA TYR A 148 12.08 0.75 -15.17
C TYR A 148 12.69 2.14 -14.94
N TRP A 149 13.04 2.78 -16.03
CA TRP A 149 13.24 4.23 -16.09
C TRP A 149 12.32 4.83 -17.13
N ASN A 150 11.33 5.60 -16.72
CA ASN A 150 10.20 5.97 -17.55
C ASN A 150 9.60 4.71 -18.21
N ASP A 151 9.61 4.64 -19.55
CA ASP A 151 9.10 3.51 -20.32
C ASP A 151 10.18 2.47 -20.69
N ILE A 152 11.42 2.66 -20.24
CA ILE A 152 12.54 1.79 -20.58
C ILE A 152 12.67 0.68 -19.52
N PRO A 153 12.40 -0.58 -19.87
CA PRO A 153 12.57 -1.70 -18.97
C PRO A 153 14.05 -2.03 -18.77
N ASN A 154 14.35 -2.71 -17.67
CA ASN A 154 15.71 -3.18 -17.35
C ASN A 154 16.78 -2.09 -17.29
N ALA A 155 16.38 -0.82 -17.10
CA ALA A 155 17.31 0.29 -16.92
C ALA A 155 18.02 0.26 -15.55
N TYR A 156 17.45 -0.48 -14.59
CA TYR A 156 17.99 -0.77 -13.26
C TYR A 156 17.72 -2.23 -12.87
N PRO A 157 18.44 -2.78 -11.89
CA PRO A 157 18.04 -4.03 -11.26
C PRO A 157 16.68 -3.89 -10.57
N ALA A 158 15.79 -4.85 -10.80
CA ALA A 158 14.51 -4.92 -10.09
C ALA A 158 14.73 -5.31 -8.62
N ILE A 159 14.04 -4.67 -7.69
CA ILE A 159 14.14 -4.96 -6.25
C ILE A 159 12.89 -5.68 -5.70
N ILE A 160 11.80 -5.72 -6.47
CA ILE A 160 10.58 -6.47 -6.14
C ILE A 160 10.05 -7.21 -7.37
N GLU A 161 9.24 -8.24 -7.10
CA GLU A 161 8.54 -8.99 -8.13
C GLU A 161 7.36 -8.20 -8.70
N PRO A 162 7.04 -8.35 -10.01
CA PRO A 162 5.93 -7.65 -10.65
C PRO A 162 4.56 -7.89 -9.99
N ASP A 163 4.30 -9.12 -9.51
CA ASP A 163 3.05 -9.46 -8.84
C ASP A 163 2.85 -8.68 -7.53
N LEU A 164 3.91 -8.47 -6.75
CA LEU A 164 3.86 -7.69 -5.51
C LEU A 164 3.56 -6.20 -5.82
N PHE A 165 4.15 -5.65 -6.88
CA PHE A 165 3.87 -4.30 -7.34
C PHE A 165 2.41 -4.15 -7.76
N LEU A 166 1.90 -5.06 -8.61
CA LEU A 166 0.53 -5.01 -9.12
C LEU A 166 -0.51 -5.15 -8.00
N ARG A 167 -0.29 -6.06 -7.03
CA ARG A 167 -1.13 -6.16 -5.82
C ARG A 167 -1.16 -4.86 -5.02
N ALA A 168 -0.03 -4.19 -4.91
CA ALA A 168 0.03 -2.89 -4.23
C ALA A 168 -0.77 -1.82 -5.00
N GLN A 169 -0.72 -1.81 -6.36
CA GLN A 169 -1.55 -0.91 -7.19
C GLN A 169 -3.04 -1.20 -7.02
N GLN A 170 -3.44 -2.47 -7.14
CA GLN A 170 -4.83 -2.89 -6.97
C GLN A 170 -5.38 -2.44 -5.62
N ARG A 171 -4.67 -2.74 -4.53
CA ARG A 171 -5.04 -2.25 -3.21
C ARG A 171 -5.13 -0.72 -3.14
N GLY A 172 -4.25 0.00 -3.83
CA GLY A 172 -4.29 1.45 -3.93
C GLY A 172 -5.58 1.97 -4.60
N LYS A 173 -6.07 1.28 -5.64
CA LYS A 173 -7.34 1.56 -6.30
C LYS A 173 -8.53 1.30 -5.34
N GLU A 174 -8.56 0.15 -4.68
CA GLU A 174 -9.60 -0.23 -3.70
C GLU A 174 -9.65 0.72 -2.49
N ALA A 175 -8.51 1.13 -1.97
CA ALA A 175 -8.41 2.01 -0.82
C ALA A 175 -8.92 3.45 -1.10
N LYS A 176 -8.99 3.88 -2.35
CA LYS A 176 -9.57 5.19 -2.73
C LYS A 176 -11.10 5.19 -2.62
N THR A 177 -11.74 4.05 -2.85
CA THR A 177 -13.20 3.90 -2.80
C THR A 177 -13.71 3.49 -1.42
N ALA A 178 -12.88 2.86 -0.60
CA ALA A 178 -13.22 2.42 0.74
C ALA A 178 -13.03 3.55 1.78
N ARG A 179 -13.87 3.57 2.83
CA ARG A 179 -13.63 4.46 3.98
C ARG A 179 -12.27 4.15 4.60
N PRO A 180 -11.45 5.19 4.91
CA PRO A 180 -10.14 4.97 5.49
C PRO A 180 -10.26 4.25 6.83
N VAL A 181 -9.67 3.08 6.90
CA VAL A 181 -9.61 2.26 8.12
C VAL A 181 -8.33 2.61 8.85
N LYS A 182 -8.45 3.19 10.04
CA LYS A 182 -7.28 3.48 10.89
C LYS A 182 -6.61 2.17 11.29
N THR A 183 -5.31 2.08 11.09
CA THR A 183 -4.51 0.96 11.57
C THR A 183 -4.57 0.91 13.10
N ALA A 184 -4.91 -0.24 13.64
CA ALA A 184 -5.11 -0.41 15.07
C ALA A 184 -3.78 -0.50 15.82
N LYS A 185 -3.66 0.21 16.95
CA LYS A 185 -2.51 0.08 17.87
C LYS A 185 -2.52 -1.27 18.61
N HIS A 186 -3.70 -1.83 18.84
CA HIS A 186 -3.91 -3.09 19.56
C HIS A 186 -4.57 -4.11 18.64
N LEU A 187 -4.15 -5.36 18.73
CA LEU A 187 -4.58 -6.46 17.87
C LEU A 187 -6.10 -6.57 17.72
N LEU A 188 -6.85 -6.50 18.81
CA LEU A 188 -8.31 -6.73 18.80
C LEU A 188 -9.14 -5.54 18.31
N VAL A 189 -8.55 -4.35 18.13
CA VAL A 189 -9.31 -3.15 17.73
C VAL A 189 -9.83 -3.28 16.30
N GLY A 190 -11.16 -3.12 16.16
CA GLY A 190 -11.86 -3.30 14.88
C GLY A 190 -12.20 -4.76 14.52
N LEU A 191 -11.70 -5.74 15.29
CA LEU A 191 -12.08 -7.14 15.18
C LEU A 191 -13.26 -7.51 16.09
N VAL A 192 -13.50 -6.74 17.16
CA VAL A 192 -14.59 -6.99 18.12
C VAL A 192 -15.74 -6.02 17.86
N LYS A 193 -16.93 -6.58 17.60
CA LYS A 193 -18.16 -5.85 17.26
C LYS A 193 -19.25 -6.06 18.31
N CYS A 194 -20.17 -5.13 18.36
CA CYS A 194 -21.35 -5.22 19.21
C CYS A 194 -22.48 -5.94 18.51
N GLY A 195 -23.01 -7.02 19.08
CA GLY A 195 -24.13 -7.78 18.52
C GLY A 195 -25.46 -7.03 18.53
N HIS A 196 -25.57 -5.91 19.27
CA HIS A 196 -26.79 -5.09 19.29
C HIS A 196 -26.76 -3.97 18.24
N CYS A 197 -25.68 -3.14 18.22
CA CYS A 197 -25.63 -1.95 17.33
C CYS A 197 -24.66 -2.08 16.17
N GLY A 198 -23.98 -3.21 15.99
CA GLY A 198 -22.96 -3.43 14.95
C GLY A 198 -21.69 -2.59 15.11
N GLY A 199 -21.66 -1.65 16.06
CA GLY A 199 -20.51 -0.77 16.30
C GLY A 199 -19.31 -1.51 16.87
N ASN A 200 -18.11 -0.92 16.71
CA ASN A 200 -16.89 -1.53 17.22
C ASN A 200 -16.81 -1.44 18.75
N TYR A 201 -16.20 -2.45 19.35
CA TYR A 201 -15.69 -2.38 20.71
C TYR A 201 -14.36 -1.63 20.73
N ILE A 202 -14.15 -0.81 21.76
CA ILE A 202 -12.91 -0.07 21.96
C ILE A 202 -12.14 -0.58 23.16
N MET A 203 -10.81 -0.53 23.06
CA MET A 203 -9.91 -0.93 24.14
C MET A 203 -9.96 0.07 25.31
N GLN A 204 -10.12 -0.46 26.50
CA GLN A 204 -9.99 0.24 27.78
C GLN A 204 -8.64 -0.10 28.38
N SER A 205 -7.90 0.91 28.81
CA SER A 205 -6.64 0.72 29.52
C SER A 205 -6.84 0.95 31.03
N LYS A 206 -6.16 0.15 31.81
CA LYS A 206 -6.00 0.33 33.26
C LYS A 206 -4.50 0.41 33.53
N ASP A 207 -4.06 1.46 34.23
CA ASP A 207 -2.64 1.69 34.53
C ASP A 207 -1.73 1.64 33.28
N GLY A 208 -2.20 2.25 32.19
CA GLY A 208 -1.52 2.28 30.89
C GLY A 208 -1.53 0.96 30.10
N ARG A 209 -2.06 -0.13 30.66
CA ARG A 209 -2.10 -1.46 30.04
C ARG A 209 -3.50 -1.75 29.48
N PRO A 210 -3.61 -2.38 28.29
CA PRO A 210 -4.90 -2.77 27.72
C PRO A 210 -5.54 -3.85 28.59
N HIS A 211 -6.76 -3.59 29.10
CA HIS A 211 -7.40 -4.42 30.10
C HIS A 211 -8.70 -5.08 29.61
N SER A 212 -9.58 -4.32 28.99
CA SER A 212 -10.90 -4.79 28.56
C SER A 212 -11.41 -4.02 27.35
N MET A 213 -12.49 -4.50 26.73
CA MET A 213 -13.13 -3.83 25.61
C MET A 213 -14.62 -3.64 25.90
N ARG A 214 -15.22 -2.54 25.39
CA ARG A 214 -16.65 -2.26 25.46
C ARG A 214 -17.15 -1.54 24.23
N CYS A 215 -18.45 -1.56 24.00
CA CYS A 215 -19.08 -0.91 22.87
C CYS A 215 -18.80 0.60 22.84
N LEU A 216 -18.33 1.11 21.70
CA LEU A 216 -18.02 2.53 21.48
C LEU A 216 -19.27 3.41 21.61
N ASN A 217 -20.41 3.00 21.02
CA ASN A 217 -21.65 3.75 21.05
C ASN A 217 -22.20 3.84 22.48
N ARG A 218 -22.15 2.74 23.24
CA ARG A 218 -22.52 2.74 24.67
C ARG A 218 -21.59 3.64 25.48
N GLN A 219 -20.31 3.69 25.18
CA GLN A 219 -19.40 4.57 25.89
C GLN A 219 -19.67 6.05 25.65
N ARG A 220 -19.98 6.43 24.40
CA ARG A 220 -20.18 7.83 24.01
C ARG A 220 -21.54 8.36 24.39
N LEU A 221 -22.60 7.61 24.09
CA LEU A 221 -23.98 8.07 24.16
C LEU A 221 -24.78 7.33 25.22
N LYS A 222 -24.18 6.50 26.08
CA LYS A 222 -24.84 5.70 27.11
C LYS A 222 -25.93 4.81 26.49
N GLU A 223 -27.10 4.79 27.11
CA GLU A 223 -28.27 3.99 26.67
C GLU A 223 -28.84 4.44 25.35
N ALA A 224 -28.81 5.73 25.07
CA ALA A 224 -29.24 6.28 23.79
C ALA A 224 -28.38 5.77 22.59
N GLY A 225 -27.11 5.42 22.84
CA GLY A 225 -26.25 4.93 21.80
C GLY A 225 -26.28 3.40 21.61
N CYS A 226 -26.44 2.66 22.71
CA CYS A 226 -26.52 1.20 22.66
C CYS A 226 -26.90 0.63 24.03
N VAL A 227 -27.80 -0.33 24.05
CA VAL A 227 -28.24 -1.02 25.29
C VAL A 227 -27.19 -2.03 25.80
N ASN A 228 -26.28 -2.48 24.93
CA ASN A 228 -25.24 -3.45 25.32
C ASN A 228 -24.19 -2.78 26.22
N ALA A 229 -24.34 -2.98 27.53
CA ALA A 229 -23.40 -2.49 28.56
C ALA A 229 -22.24 -3.46 28.84
N ARG A 230 -22.23 -4.65 28.20
CA ARG A 230 -21.26 -5.70 28.49
C ARG A 230 -19.83 -5.25 28.19
N THR A 231 -18.97 -5.35 29.20
CA THR A 231 -17.53 -5.16 29.07
C THR A 231 -16.87 -6.51 29.03
N MET A 232 -16.01 -6.74 28.03
CA MET A 232 -15.30 -7.99 27.84
C MET A 232 -13.85 -7.87 28.26
N PRO A 233 -13.36 -8.76 29.13
CA PRO A 233 -11.95 -8.80 29.49
C PRO A 233 -11.09 -9.12 28.27
N LYS A 234 -9.94 -8.41 28.12
CA LYS A 234 -9.01 -8.67 27.03
C LYS A 234 -8.50 -10.13 27.00
N PRO A 235 -8.13 -10.77 28.14
CA PRO A 235 -7.68 -12.15 28.14
C PRO A 235 -8.70 -13.14 27.55
N VAL A 236 -10.00 -12.92 27.79
CA VAL A 236 -11.07 -13.73 27.21
C VAL A 236 -11.09 -13.60 25.69
N LEU A 237 -11.05 -12.36 25.20
CA LEU A 237 -11.06 -12.10 23.75
C LEU A 237 -9.79 -12.59 23.05
N ASP A 238 -8.63 -12.47 23.71
CA ASP A 238 -7.37 -13.03 23.19
C ASP A 238 -7.42 -14.55 23.12
N HIS A 239 -7.96 -15.22 24.14
CA HIS A 239 -8.11 -16.67 24.14
C HIS A 239 -9.01 -17.15 22.98
N ILE A 240 -10.17 -16.51 22.79
CA ILE A 240 -11.07 -16.84 21.68
C ILE A 240 -10.37 -16.59 20.34
N ARG A 241 -9.68 -15.46 20.21
CA ARG A 241 -8.92 -15.14 18.98
C ARG A 241 -7.88 -16.24 18.71
N VAL A 242 -7.07 -16.64 19.70
CA VAL A 242 -6.06 -17.70 19.52
C VAL A 242 -6.69 -19.01 19.09
N ALA A 243 -7.81 -19.39 19.73
CA ALA A 243 -8.50 -20.63 19.44
C ALA A 243 -9.13 -20.69 18.03
N THR A 244 -9.54 -19.53 17.47
CA THR A 244 -10.38 -19.48 16.25
C THR A 244 -9.71 -18.80 15.05
N SER A 245 -8.56 -18.12 15.23
CA SER A 245 -7.96 -17.33 14.14
C SER A 245 -7.06 -18.13 13.20
N LEU A 246 -6.64 -19.34 13.54
CA LEU A 246 -5.65 -20.08 12.76
C LEU A 246 -6.10 -20.26 11.30
N ARG A 247 -7.31 -20.77 11.09
CA ARG A 247 -7.86 -20.97 9.75
C ARG A 247 -8.12 -19.67 8.99
N ALA A 248 -8.49 -18.60 9.70
CA ALA A 248 -8.62 -17.29 9.10
C ALA A 248 -7.27 -16.73 8.64
N ILE A 249 -6.20 -17.01 9.39
CA ILE A 249 -4.82 -16.67 9.02
C ILE A 249 -4.39 -17.48 7.80
N GLU A 250 -4.63 -18.80 7.79
CA GLU A 250 -4.37 -19.66 6.64
C GLU A 250 -5.08 -19.15 5.37
N ALA A 251 -6.38 -18.82 5.48
CA ALA A 251 -7.13 -18.25 4.39
C ALA A 251 -6.59 -16.89 3.92
N ALA A 252 -6.05 -16.07 4.85
CA ALA A 252 -5.42 -14.80 4.51
C ALA A 252 -4.12 -15.02 3.72
N PHE A 253 -3.31 -16.00 4.10
CA PHE A 253 -2.10 -16.37 3.37
C PHE A 253 -2.41 -16.95 2.01
N GLN A 254 -3.38 -17.87 1.91
CA GLN A 254 -3.82 -18.42 0.62
C GLN A 254 -4.25 -17.33 -0.35
N ARG A 255 -4.97 -16.30 0.13
CA ARG A 255 -5.34 -15.13 -0.70
C ARG A 255 -4.13 -14.27 -1.11
N GLN A 256 -3.05 -14.29 -0.35
CA GLN A 256 -1.82 -13.57 -0.68
C GLN A 256 -0.88 -14.36 -1.59
N GLN A 257 -0.95 -15.69 -1.56
CA GLN A 257 -0.19 -16.58 -2.45
C GLN A 257 -0.97 -16.76 -3.74
N LEU A 258 -0.62 -15.98 -4.72
CA LEU A 258 -1.17 -16.14 -6.06
C LEU A 258 -0.56 -17.36 -6.74
N THR A 259 -1.37 -18.17 -7.40
CA THR A 259 -0.89 -19.22 -8.31
C THR A 259 -0.11 -18.60 -9.47
N VAL A 260 0.69 -19.39 -10.17
CA VAL A 260 1.44 -18.94 -11.35
C VAL A 260 0.47 -18.31 -12.37
N ASN A 261 -0.70 -18.93 -12.56
CA ASN A 261 -1.73 -18.42 -13.47
C ASN A 261 -2.31 -17.08 -12.97
N GLN A 262 -2.62 -16.96 -11.69
CA GLN A 262 -3.12 -15.71 -11.11
C GLN A 262 -2.10 -14.56 -11.20
N LYS A 263 -0.82 -14.85 -11.01
CA LYS A 263 0.26 -13.88 -11.23
C LYS A 263 0.31 -13.42 -12.69
N ARG A 264 0.20 -14.35 -13.64
CA ARG A 264 0.18 -14.02 -15.08
C ARG A 264 -1.07 -13.23 -15.47
N ILE A 265 -2.25 -13.58 -14.95
CA ILE A 265 -3.51 -12.83 -15.14
C ILE A 265 -3.34 -11.35 -14.69
N LEU A 266 -2.73 -11.10 -13.54
CA LEU A 266 -2.48 -9.73 -13.08
C LEU A 266 -1.56 -8.95 -14.03
N VAL A 267 -0.53 -9.60 -14.57
CA VAL A 267 0.36 -8.99 -15.57
C VAL A 267 -0.41 -8.66 -16.84
N ILE A 268 -1.19 -9.62 -17.37
CA ILE A 268 -2.03 -9.44 -18.57
C ILE A 268 -3.03 -8.29 -18.36
N GLN A 269 -3.67 -8.19 -17.19
CA GLN A 269 -4.58 -7.08 -16.89
C GLN A 269 -3.87 -5.72 -16.98
N SER A 270 -2.64 -5.62 -16.46
CA SER A 270 -1.83 -4.41 -16.56
C SER A 270 -1.43 -4.10 -18.01
N GLU A 271 -1.07 -5.13 -18.79
CA GLU A 271 -0.76 -5.00 -20.22
C GLU A 271 -1.99 -4.52 -21.01
N LEU A 272 -3.17 -5.06 -20.72
CA LEU A 272 -4.43 -4.64 -21.31
C LEU A 272 -4.78 -3.17 -20.99
N GLU A 273 -4.58 -2.72 -19.75
CA GLU A 273 -4.75 -1.30 -19.37
C GLU A 273 -3.80 -0.40 -20.18
N ALA A 274 -2.53 -0.81 -20.34
CA ALA A 274 -1.53 -0.07 -21.10
C ALA A 274 -1.87 0.00 -22.60
N VAL A 275 -2.32 -1.10 -23.19
CA VAL A 275 -2.77 -1.15 -24.60
C VAL A 275 -4.01 -0.31 -24.80
N ALA A 276 -4.97 -0.36 -23.88
CA ALA A 276 -6.18 0.46 -23.93
C ALA A 276 -5.84 1.97 -23.91
N GLN A 277 -4.89 2.39 -23.06
CA GLN A 277 -4.45 3.77 -23.04
C GLN A 277 -3.79 4.18 -24.34
N LYS A 278 -2.92 3.35 -24.93
CA LYS A 278 -2.31 3.61 -26.26
C LYS A 278 -3.35 3.76 -27.37
N ILE A 279 -4.42 2.96 -27.35
CA ILE A 279 -5.53 3.07 -28.30
C ILE A 279 -6.25 4.43 -28.14
N ILE A 280 -6.48 4.87 -26.90
CA ILE A 280 -7.09 6.19 -26.63
C ILE A 280 -6.18 7.32 -27.11
N ASP A 281 -4.88 7.23 -26.87
CA ASP A 281 -3.90 8.24 -27.30
C ASP A 281 -3.83 8.32 -28.83
N LEU A 282 -3.84 7.17 -29.55
CA LEU A 282 -3.90 7.12 -31.01
C LEU A 282 -5.22 7.68 -31.55
N ALA A 283 -6.36 7.38 -30.90
CA ALA A 283 -7.65 7.94 -31.28
C ALA A 283 -7.70 9.46 -31.12
N THR A 284 -7.07 9.99 -30.06
CA THR A 284 -6.94 11.43 -29.83
C THR A 284 -6.01 12.07 -30.88
N ALA A 285 -4.93 11.41 -31.27
CA ALA A 285 -4.04 11.85 -32.32
C ALA A 285 -4.77 11.94 -33.68
N ILE A 286 -5.63 10.97 -34.00
CA ILE A 286 -6.48 10.99 -35.21
C ILE A 286 -7.40 12.22 -35.22
N GLN A 287 -7.97 12.61 -34.08
CA GLN A 287 -8.83 13.80 -33.98
C GLN A 287 -8.07 15.10 -34.22
N THR A 288 -6.78 15.16 -33.90
CA THR A 288 -5.96 16.37 -33.99
C THR A 288 -5.23 16.50 -35.33
N VAL A 289 -4.74 15.38 -35.87
CA VAL A 289 -3.85 15.38 -37.06
C VAL A 289 -4.55 14.82 -38.30
N GLY A 290 -5.68 14.12 -38.13
CA GLY A 290 -6.40 13.44 -39.20
C GLY A 290 -5.97 11.97 -39.39
N LEU A 291 -6.61 11.30 -40.34
CA LEU A 291 -6.36 9.91 -40.67
C LEU A 291 -5.06 9.77 -41.49
N ILE A 292 -4.01 9.27 -40.84
CA ILE A 292 -2.72 8.97 -41.45
C ILE A 292 -2.55 7.45 -41.50
N PRO A 293 -2.11 6.83 -42.64
CA PRO A 293 -1.98 5.39 -42.78
C PRO A 293 -1.13 4.73 -41.67
N GLU A 294 -0.07 5.39 -41.22
CA GLU A 294 0.83 4.90 -40.17
C GLU A 294 0.11 4.79 -38.82
N VAL A 295 -0.76 5.76 -38.49
CA VAL A 295 -1.54 5.77 -37.26
C VAL A 295 -2.60 4.68 -37.28
N MET A 296 -3.23 4.44 -38.46
CA MET A 296 -4.19 3.34 -38.64
C MET A 296 -3.51 1.99 -38.47
N SER A 297 -2.36 1.76 -39.07
CA SER A 297 -1.58 0.54 -38.91
C SER A 297 -1.19 0.29 -37.43
N GLN A 298 -0.78 1.30 -36.70
CA GLN A 298 -0.50 1.19 -35.27
C GLN A 298 -1.77 0.88 -34.46
N LEU A 299 -2.91 1.47 -34.81
CA LEU A 299 -4.17 1.20 -34.14
C LEU A 299 -4.62 -0.27 -34.33
N GLU A 300 -4.49 -0.78 -35.55
CA GLU A 300 -4.78 -2.20 -35.85
C GLU A 300 -3.84 -3.14 -35.10
N ALA A 301 -2.54 -2.86 -35.08
CA ALA A 301 -1.57 -3.63 -34.28
C ALA A 301 -1.94 -3.66 -32.79
N ARG A 302 -2.36 -2.54 -32.19
CA ARG A 302 -2.79 -2.49 -30.79
C ARG A 302 -4.10 -3.27 -30.55
N LYS A 303 -5.03 -3.29 -31.51
CA LYS A 303 -6.24 -4.10 -31.42
C LYS A 303 -5.93 -5.60 -31.42
N VAL A 304 -5.07 -6.05 -32.31
CA VAL A 304 -4.61 -7.46 -32.37
C VAL A 304 -3.90 -7.85 -31.07
N GLU A 305 -3.01 -7.00 -30.56
CA GLU A 305 -2.33 -7.22 -29.27
C GLU A 305 -3.34 -7.35 -28.12
N ARG A 306 -4.37 -6.51 -28.07
CA ARG A 306 -5.44 -6.58 -27.06
C ARG A 306 -6.21 -7.90 -27.14
N GLU A 307 -6.58 -8.33 -28.34
CA GLU A 307 -7.31 -9.59 -28.55
C GLU A 307 -6.47 -10.81 -28.14
N ALA A 308 -5.19 -10.81 -28.46
CA ALA A 308 -4.25 -11.87 -28.05
C ALA A 308 -4.13 -11.96 -26.52
N LEU A 309 -3.97 -10.83 -25.84
CA LEU A 309 -3.92 -10.77 -24.37
C LEU A 309 -5.24 -11.21 -23.71
N GLN A 310 -6.39 -10.84 -24.28
CA GLN A 310 -7.69 -11.29 -23.79
C GLN A 310 -7.87 -12.80 -23.95
N ALA A 311 -7.43 -13.37 -25.08
CA ALA A 311 -7.46 -14.82 -25.30
C ALA A 311 -6.54 -15.56 -24.33
N GLU A 312 -5.32 -15.07 -24.09
CA GLU A 312 -4.39 -15.62 -23.09
C GLU A 312 -5.01 -15.59 -21.68
N MET A 313 -5.62 -14.48 -21.28
CA MET A 313 -6.28 -14.35 -19.99
C MET A 313 -7.38 -15.40 -19.80
N LEU A 314 -8.21 -15.60 -20.81
CA LEU A 314 -9.30 -16.58 -20.78
C LEU A 314 -8.78 -18.02 -20.61
N VAL A 315 -7.66 -18.36 -21.26
CA VAL A 315 -7.01 -19.67 -21.11
C VAL A 315 -6.49 -19.85 -19.68
N MET A 316 -5.82 -18.82 -19.11
CA MET A 316 -5.28 -18.86 -17.76
C MET A 316 -6.36 -18.95 -16.69
N GLU A 317 -7.51 -18.30 -16.87
CA GLU A 317 -8.66 -18.36 -15.96
C GLU A 317 -9.29 -19.76 -15.91
N ARG A 318 -9.25 -20.51 -17.02
CA ARG A 318 -9.80 -21.87 -17.11
C ARG A 318 -8.87 -22.95 -16.61
N THR A 319 -7.59 -22.66 -16.45
CA THR A 319 -6.56 -23.63 -16.04
C THR A 319 -6.33 -23.53 -14.55
N GLU A 320 -6.75 -24.51 -13.76
CA GLU A 320 -6.44 -24.58 -12.32
C GLU A 320 -4.96 -24.92 -12.13
N SER A 321 -4.26 -24.10 -11.36
CA SER A 321 -2.88 -24.37 -10.94
C SER A 321 -2.87 -24.81 -9.48
N PRO A 322 -2.14 -25.89 -9.11
CA PRO A 322 -2.01 -26.31 -7.74
C PRO A 322 -1.28 -25.25 -6.91
N VAL A 323 -1.76 -25.00 -5.69
CA VAL A 323 -1.15 -24.08 -4.72
C VAL A 323 -0.22 -24.89 -3.81
N ASP A 324 1.04 -24.54 -3.78
CA ASP A 324 2.05 -25.16 -2.90
C ASP A 324 1.98 -24.49 -1.51
N THR A 325 1.14 -25.02 -0.60
CA THR A 325 0.65 -24.27 0.56
C THR A 325 1.17 -24.76 1.92
N LEU A 326 1.83 -25.90 2.03
CA LEU A 326 2.00 -26.55 3.34
C LEU A 326 3.26 -26.16 4.14
N GLY A 327 4.28 -25.63 3.53
CA GLY A 327 5.56 -25.33 4.21
C GLY A 327 5.69 -23.92 4.81
N ALA A 328 5.13 -22.92 4.16
CA ALA A 328 5.32 -21.51 4.51
C ALA A 328 4.43 -21.03 5.69
N VAL A 329 3.24 -21.60 5.86
CA VAL A 329 2.21 -21.14 6.79
C VAL A 329 2.63 -21.29 8.27
N SER A 330 3.38 -22.34 8.60
CA SER A 330 3.75 -22.63 10.00
C SER A 330 4.84 -21.70 10.56
N ILE A 331 5.82 -21.33 9.73
CA ILE A 331 6.94 -20.45 10.15
C ILE A 331 6.47 -19.00 10.23
N GLU A 332 5.63 -18.56 9.29
CA GLU A 332 5.07 -17.21 9.29
C GLU A 332 4.06 -16.98 10.41
N ASN A 333 3.33 -17.99 10.86
CA ASN A 333 2.41 -17.88 12.01
C ASN A 333 3.13 -17.49 13.30
N SER A 334 4.31 -18.03 13.57
CA SER A 334 5.08 -17.66 14.76
C SER A 334 5.61 -16.22 14.70
N MET A 335 5.94 -15.73 13.49
CA MET A 335 6.38 -14.35 13.28
C MET A 335 5.23 -13.33 13.32
N LEU A 336 3.99 -13.76 13.05
CA LEU A 336 2.82 -12.88 13.08
C LEU A 336 2.38 -12.50 14.49
N GLU A 337 2.62 -13.34 15.49
CA GLU A 337 2.31 -13.00 16.88
C GLU A 337 3.18 -11.87 17.41
N ASP A 338 4.39 -11.71 16.86
CA ASP A 338 5.29 -10.62 17.19
C ASP A 338 4.92 -9.29 16.51
N ASP A 339 4.04 -9.32 15.47
CA ASP A 339 3.53 -8.12 14.80
C ASP A 339 2.00 -7.98 14.88
N PRO A 340 1.47 -7.48 16.01
CA PRO A 340 0.03 -7.35 16.22
C PRO A 340 -0.68 -6.44 15.22
N VAL A 341 0.05 -5.53 14.57
CA VAL A 341 -0.50 -4.60 13.57
C VAL A 341 -0.70 -5.33 12.23
N LYS A 342 0.29 -6.12 11.81
CA LYS A 342 0.21 -6.95 10.60
C LYS A 342 -0.89 -8.00 10.77
N LEU A 343 -0.91 -8.69 11.90
CA LEU A 343 -1.93 -9.70 12.21
C LEU A 343 -3.36 -9.11 12.24
N ASN A 344 -3.56 -7.94 12.87
CA ASN A 344 -4.85 -7.25 12.83
C ASN A 344 -5.28 -6.94 11.39
N ALA A 345 -4.36 -6.44 10.56
CA ALA A 345 -4.66 -6.10 9.18
C ALA A 345 -5.05 -7.33 8.34
N LEU A 346 -4.35 -8.45 8.52
CA LEU A 346 -4.64 -9.73 7.87
C LEU A 346 -6.02 -10.28 8.26
N LEU A 347 -6.30 -10.38 9.55
CA LEU A 347 -7.59 -10.87 10.07
C LEU A 347 -8.76 -10.01 9.59
N ARG A 348 -8.58 -8.69 9.53
CA ARG A 348 -9.61 -7.79 8.97
C ARG A 348 -9.80 -8.01 7.47
N GLY A 349 -8.73 -8.27 6.73
CA GLY A 349 -8.77 -8.53 5.28
C GLY A 349 -9.60 -9.75 4.92
N VAL A 350 -9.63 -10.77 5.77
CA VAL A 350 -10.46 -11.98 5.59
C VAL A 350 -11.83 -11.90 6.27
N GLY A 351 -12.16 -10.75 6.89
CA GLY A 351 -13.46 -10.54 7.52
C GLY A 351 -13.60 -11.17 8.91
N TYR A 352 -12.49 -11.66 9.53
CA TYR A 352 -12.54 -12.20 10.88
C TYR A 352 -13.10 -11.19 11.87
N SER A 353 -14.06 -11.60 12.70
CA SER A 353 -14.61 -10.73 13.74
C SER A 353 -15.24 -11.55 14.89
N ILE A 354 -15.17 -11.00 16.11
CA ILE A 354 -15.84 -11.51 17.31
C ILE A 354 -17.01 -10.55 17.60
N THR A 355 -18.24 -11.08 17.61
CA THR A 355 -19.44 -10.31 17.93
C THR A 355 -19.89 -10.59 19.35
N VAL A 356 -20.02 -9.55 20.18
CA VAL A 356 -20.33 -9.64 21.61
C VAL A 356 -21.75 -9.19 21.90
N TYR A 357 -22.53 -10.03 22.56
CA TYR A 357 -23.92 -9.76 22.98
C TYR A 357 -24.00 -9.34 24.46
N ALA A 358 -25.15 -8.80 24.87
CA ALA A 358 -25.34 -8.25 26.20
C ALA A 358 -25.30 -9.30 27.33
N ASP A 359 -25.73 -10.52 27.07
CA ASP A 359 -25.71 -11.67 27.98
C ASP A 359 -24.31 -12.27 28.17
N GLY A 360 -23.33 -11.86 27.39
CA GLY A 360 -21.95 -12.39 27.40
C GLY A 360 -21.72 -13.47 26.35
N LEU A 361 -22.73 -13.76 25.52
CA LEU A 361 -22.56 -14.62 24.36
C LEU A 361 -21.64 -13.96 23.34
N MET A 362 -20.81 -14.74 22.68
CA MET A 362 -19.92 -14.28 21.63
C MET A 362 -19.97 -15.24 20.45
N THR A 363 -20.14 -14.67 19.25
CA THR A 363 -20.03 -15.44 17.99
C THR A 363 -18.80 -14.98 17.24
N VAL A 364 -18.14 -15.91 16.57
CA VAL A 364 -16.92 -15.63 15.79
C VAL A 364 -17.21 -15.84 14.32
N ASN A 365 -16.91 -14.84 13.50
CA ASN A 365 -16.92 -14.98 12.06
C ASN A 365 -15.54 -15.46 11.62
N ALA A 366 -15.35 -16.77 11.56
CA ALA A 366 -14.15 -17.46 11.09
C ALA A 366 -14.57 -18.72 10.33
N PRO A 367 -13.73 -19.24 9.39
CA PRO A 367 -13.99 -20.54 8.77
C PRO A 367 -14.14 -21.64 9.83
N ASP A 368 -15.15 -22.48 9.66
CA ASP A 368 -15.47 -23.66 10.53
C ASP A 368 -15.84 -23.33 11.99
N GLU A 369 -16.02 -22.06 12.37
CA GLU A 369 -16.44 -21.68 13.70
C GLU A 369 -17.96 -21.46 13.75
N MET A 370 -18.70 -22.52 14.07
CA MET A 370 -20.17 -22.49 14.09
C MET A 370 -20.77 -22.33 15.50
N TYR A 371 -19.99 -22.58 16.54
CA TYR A 371 -20.49 -22.63 17.91
C TYR A 371 -20.16 -21.37 18.69
N PRO A 372 -21.11 -20.85 19.50
CA PRO A 372 -20.89 -19.65 20.29
C PRO A 372 -20.02 -19.91 21.51
N TRP A 373 -19.37 -18.86 21.96
CA TRP A 373 -18.63 -18.79 23.20
C TRP A 373 -19.43 -18.01 24.24
N LEU A 374 -19.45 -18.44 25.50
CA LEU A 374 -20.17 -17.72 26.55
C LEU A 374 -19.22 -17.35 27.69
N TYR A 375 -19.06 -16.04 27.91
CA TYR A 375 -18.37 -15.52 29.08
C TYR A 375 -19.29 -15.58 30.31
N ARG A 376 -19.01 -16.45 31.25
CA ARG A 376 -19.79 -16.69 32.47
C ARG A 376 -19.48 -15.66 33.55
N SER A 377 -18.26 -15.69 34.10
CA SER A 377 -17.87 -14.90 35.25
C SER A 377 -16.35 -14.78 35.40
N VAL A 378 -15.93 -13.95 36.35
CA VAL A 378 -14.55 -13.89 36.84
C VAL A 378 -14.52 -14.33 38.31
N ASP A 379 -13.67 -15.29 38.61
CA ASP A 379 -13.31 -15.60 39.99
C ASP A 379 -12.29 -14.53 40.45
N ARG A 380 -12.71 -13.69 41.37
CA ARG A 380 -11.90 -12.56 41.87
C ARG A 380 -10.77 -13.05 42.79
N THR A 381 -10.93 -14.19 43.40
CA THR A 381 -9.93 -14.78 44.31
C THR A 381 -8.79 -15.39 43.53
N THR A 382 -9.09 -16.23 42.54
CA THR A 382 -8.09 -16.87 41.68
C THR A 382 -7.69 -16.06 40.47
N LYS A 383 -8.36 -14.91 40.20
CA LYS A 383 -8.19 -14.07 39.01
C LYS A 383 -8.34 -14.83 37.69
N GLN A 384 -9.25 -15.83 37.69
CA GLN A 384 -9.54 -16.67 36.55
C GLN A 384 -10.87 -16.24 35.91
N TYR A 385 -10.91 -16.17 34.60
CA TYR A 385 -12.13 -15.99 33.82
C TYR A 385 -12.69 -17.34 33.39
N GLN A 386 -13.99 -17.51 33.49
CA GLN A 386 -14.70 -18.74 33.08
C GLN A 386 -15.38 -18.49 31.75
N VAL A 387 -15.04 -19.27 30.75
CA VAL A 387 -15.60 -19.23 29.40
C VAL A 387 -16.09 -20.62 29.02
N GLU A 388 -17.32 -20.69 28.59
CA GLU A 388 -17.94 -21.94 28.13
C GLU A 388 -17.94 -21.99 26.60
N HIS A 389 -17.59 -23.15 26.09
CA HIS A 389 -17.64 -23.49 24.67
C HIS A 389 -17.91 -24.99 24.50
N LEU A 390 -18.88 -25.36 23.67
CA LEU A 390 -19.28 -26.75 23.42
C LEU A 390 -19.65 -27.52 24.71
N GLY A 391 -20.23 -26.82 25.70
CA GLY A 391 -20.58 -27.41 27.00
C GLY A 391 -19.41 -27.57 27.99
N GLU A 392 -18.17 -27.24 27.58
CA GLU A 392 -17.01 -27.26 28.44
C GLU A 392 -16.71 -25.87 29.02
N ILE A 393 -16.43 -25.82 30.34
CA ILE A 393 -16.02 -24.57 31.00
C ILE A 393 -14.48 -24.53 31.06
N ARG A 394 -13.90 -23.58 30.36
CA ARG A 394 -12.46 -23.27 30.35
C ARG A 394 -12.13 -22.15 31.31
N ARG A 395 -11.08 -22.30 32.09
CA ARG A 395 -10.59 -21.29 33.03
C ARG A 395 -9.36 -20.60 32.45
N ILE A 396 -9.45 -19.30 32.26
CA ILE A 396 -8.40 -18.45 31.65
C ILE A 396 -7.77 -17.65 32.76
N THR A 397 -6.48 -17.83 33.00
CA THR A 397 -5.72 -17.09 34.02
C THR A 397 -5.25 -15.74 33.51
N THR A 398 -5.35 -14.71 34.37
CA THR A 398 -4.85 -13.35 34.07
C THR A 398 -3.41 -13.14 34.47
N GLN A 399 -2.72 -14.15 34.98
CA GLN A 399 -1.31 -14.00 35.29
C GLN A 399 -0.57 -13.62 33.99
N THR A 400 -0.19 -12.36 33.91
CA THR A 400 0.91 -11.93 33.07
C THR A 400 2.12 -12.69 33.60
N LEU A 401 2.53 -13.73 32.86
CA LEU A 401 3.88 -14.28 33.02
C LEU A 401 4.82 -13.08 32.94
N ALA A 402 5.61 -12.86 34.00
CA ALA A 402 6.67 -11.87 33.94
C ALA A 402 7.47 -12.16 32.67
N GLU A 403 7.98 -11.12 32.00
CA GLU A 403 8.70 -11.30 30.72
C GLU A 403 9.85 -12.30 30.79
N LYS A 404 10.33 -12.59 32.02
CA LYS A 404 11.35 -13.60 32.32
C LYS A 404 10.83 -15.06 32.27
N ASP A 405 9.51 -15.25 32.41
CA ASP A 405 8.87 -16.58 32.43
C ASP A 405 8.10 -16.87 31.12
N ARG A 406 8.41 -16.18 30.03
CA ARG A 406 8.03 -16.59 28.68
C ARG A 406 8.77 -17.88 28.32
N VAL A 407 8.43 -18.95 29.01
CA VAL A 407 8.62 -20.29 28.49
C VAL A 407 7.79 -20.32 27.21
N LYS A 408 8.48 -20.37 26.06
CA LYS A 408 7.81 -20.72 24.79
C LYS A 408 6.93 -21.92 25.12
N PRO A 409 5.63 -21.92 24.78
CA PRO A 409 4.78 -23.06 25.07
C PRO A 409 5.46 -24.28 24.44
N THR A 410 6.06 -25.09 25.26
CA THR A 410 6.56 -26.38 24.86
C THR A 410 5.30 -27.20 24.69
N VAL A 411 4.68 -27.13 23.52
CA VAL A 411 3.67 -28.09 23.12
C VAL A 411 4.38 -29.43 23.26
N ALA A 412 3.89 -30.27 24.17
CA ALA A 412 4.51 -31.57 24.40
C ALA A 412 4.63 -32.27 23.05
N PHE A 413 5.83 -32.79 22.74
CA PHE A 413 6.14 -33.37 21.43
C PHE A 413 5.09 -34.44 21.02
N GLU A 414 4.50 -35.10 21.97
CA GLU A 414 3.46 -36.13 21.80
C GLU A 414 2.08 -35.58 21.41
N SER A 415 1.82 -34.27 21.62
CA SER A 415 0.54 -33.61 21.24
C SER A 415 0.60 -32.94 19.88
N LEU A 416 1.74 -32.97 19.17
CA LEU A 416 1.86 -32.45 17.82
C LEU A 416 1.30 -33.47 16.81
N PRO A 417 0.61 -33.00 15.75
CA PRO A 417 0.26 -33.85 14.62
C PRO A 417 1.50 -34.54 14.06
N PRO A 418 1.39 -35.80 13.58
CA PRO A 418 2.54 -36.64 13.17
C PRO A 418 3.49 -35.94 12.18
N LEU A 419 2.95 -35.09 11.31
CA LEU A 419 3.73 -34.31 10.32
C LEU A 419 4.65 -33.28 10.98
N LEU A 420 4.21 -32.60 12.04
CA LEU A 420 4.99 -31.60 12.76
C LEU A 420 6.08 -32.22 13.63
N GLN A 421 5.86 -33.46 14.10
CA GLN A 421 6.86 -34.27 14.80
C GLN A 421 8.02 -34.64 13.87
N LEU A 422 7.74 -34.96 12.61
CA LEU A 422 8.75 -35.28 11.57
C LEU A 422 9.63 -34.08 11.21
N ILE A 423 9.02 -32.92 11.00
CA ILE A 423 9.73 -31.69 10.67
C ILE A 423 10.66 -31.25 11.79
N ARG A 424 10.24 -31.40 13.05
CA ARG A 424 11.07 -31.02 14.20
C ARG A 424 12.26 -31.97 14.38
N ARG A 425 12.12 -33.26 14.06
CA ARG A 425 13.23 -34.25 14.07
C ARG A 425 14.28 -33.94 13.00
N GLN A 426 13.86 -33.45 11.81
CA GLN A 426 14.81 -33.09 10.74
C GLN A 426 15.61 -31.83 11.07
N ASN A 427 15.02 -30.85 11.76
CA ASN A 427 15.71 -29.63 12.16
C ASN A 427 16.65 -29.78 13.37
N THR A 428 16.54 -30.88 14.12
CA THR A 428 17.41 -31.17 15.28
C THR A 428 18.64 -32.01 14.88
N GLN A 429 18.72 -32.51 13.64
CA GLN A 429 19.81 -33.33 13.12
C GLN A 429 20.78 -32.60 12.17
N GLN A 430 20.62 -31.27 11.99
CA GLN A 430 21.65 -30.49 11.32
C GLN A 430 22.58 -29.86 12.38
N PRO A 431 23.90 -30.10 12.30
CA PRO A 431 24.90 -29.63 13.26
C PRO A 431 25.12 -28.10 13.19
#